data_21113311a171f8c2a600c4aa9b652fac
#
_entry.id   21113311a171f8c2a600c4aa9b652fac
#
_cell.length_a   1.000
_cell.length_b   1.000
_cell.length_c   1.000
_cell.angle_alpha   90.00
_cell.angle_beta   90.00
_cell.angle_gamma   90.00
#
_symmetry.space_group_name_H-M   'P 1'
#
loop_
_entity.id
_entity.type
_entity.pdbx_description
1 polymer ?
#
loop_
_entity_poly.entity_id
_entity_poly.type
_entity_poly.pdbx_seq_one_letter_code
_entity_poly.pdbx_strand_id
1 'polypeptide(L)'
;MKQKKNIALLITVASLGYFVDIYDLILFNIIKKDSLSSLNIDVNTYETVLFRWQMAGMLIGGLIWGILGDVKGRVSVLFGSILLYSVANVANAFVTTVEAYKFWRLLAGIGLAGELGAAITLVSELMPKEKRGIGTMIIVTFGALGAVFAFFVAKNGEGITTIVSQIMGRELENWQTAYIVGGVLGLLLLLMRLGPLKALCSRMPQQPM
;
A
#
# COMPACT_ATOMS: atom_id res chain seq x y z
N MET A 1 -30.67 -7.59 4.82
CA MET A 1 -29.84 -6.60 5.55
C MET A 1 -28.40 -7.04 5.76
N LYS A 2 -28.07 -8.26 6.18
CA LYS A 2 -26.68 -8.74 6.39
C LYS A 2 -25.80 -8.67 5.14
N GLN A 3 -26.31 -9.04 3.97
CA GLN A 3 -25.53 -9.04 2.72
C GLN A 3 -25.13 -7.63 2.28
N LYS A 4 -26.00 -6.63 2.43
CA LYS A 4 -25.67 -5.23 2.12
C LYS A 4 -24.57 -4.67 3.03
N LYS A 5 -24.57 -5.02 4.33
CA LYS A 5 -23.52 -4.62 5.27
C LYS A 5 -22.16 -5.22 4.89
N ASN A 6 -22.14 -6.47 4.43
CA ASN A 6 -20.88 -7.13 4.03
C ASN A 6 -20.27 -6.48 2.77
N ILE A 7 -21.10 -6.11 1.78
CA ILE A 7 -20.65 -5.43 0.57
C ILE A 7 -20.10 -4.04 0.89
N ALA A 8 -20.80 -3.25 1.72
CA ALA A 8 -20.33 -1.93 2.11
C ALA A 8 -18.98 -2.01 2.82
N LEU A 9 -18.82 -2.93 3.78
CA LEU A 9 -17.58 -3.17 4.49
C LEU A 9 -16.44 -3.55 3.55
N LEU A 10 -16.72 -4.41 2.55
CA LEU A 10 -15.75 -4.82 1.55
C LEU A 10 -15.26 -3.63 0.73
N ILE A 11 -16.18 -2.80 0.22
CA ILE A 11 -15.85 -1.60 -0.56
C ILE A 11 -14.99 -0.65 0.30
N THR A 12 -15.36 -0.43 1.57
CA THR A 12 -14.59 0.45 2.47
C THR A 12 -13.16 -0.07 2.66
N VAL A 13 -13.00 -1.36 2.93
CA VAL A 13 -11.68 -1.97 3.14
C VAL A 13 -10.84 -1.93 1.85
N ALA A 14 -11.44 -2.19 0.69
CA ALA A 14 -10.78 -2.10 -0.60
C ALA A 14 -10.39 -0.65 -0.94
N SER A 15 -11.27 0.31 -0.65
CA SER A 15 -11.02 1.74 -0.88
C SER A 15 -9.88 2.28 -0.02
N LEU A 16 -9.83 1.88 1.25
CA LEU A 16 -8.73 2.24 2.16
C LEU A 16 -7.40 1.60 1.71
N GLY A 17 -7.43 0.38 1.17
CA GLY A 17 -6.25 -0.24 0.58
C GLY A 17 -5.72 0.59 -0.58
N TYR A 18 -6.55 0.89 -1.53
CA TYR A 18 -6.16 1.68 -2.69
C TYR A 18 -5.73 3.11 -2.33
N PHE A 19 -6.31 3.70 -1.28
CA PHE A 19 -5.84 4.96 -0.69
C PHE A 19 -4.37 4.86 -0.27
N VAL A 20 -3.99 3.80 0.45
CA VAL A 20 -2.61 3.59 0.91
C VAL A 20 -1.66 3.33 -0.26
N ASP A 21 -2.10 2.59 -1.28
CA ASP A 21 -1.30 2.32 -2.47
C ASP A 21 -0.95 3.60 -3.24
N ILE A 22 -1.95 4.43 -3.51
CA ILE A 22 -1.73 5.70 -4.22
C ILE A 22 -0.96 6.69 -3.36
N TYR A 23 -1.18 6.69 -2.04
CA TYR A 23 -0.37 7.43 -1.10
C TYR A 23 1.12 7.12 -1.30
N ASP A 24 1.53 5.85 -1.29
CA ASP A 24 2.94 5.49 -1.44
C ASP A 24 3.52 5.84 -2.81
N LEU A 25 2.79 5.58 -3.88
CA LEU A 25 3.23 5.88 -5.23
C LEU A 25 3.52 7.38 -5.42
N ILE A 26 2.64 8.22 -4.92
CA ILE A 26 2.78 9.68 -5.02
C ILE A 26 3.83 10.18 -4.03
N LEU A 27 3.78 9.71 -2.79
CA LEU A 27 4.76 10.06 -1.76
C LEU A 27 6.18 9.81 -2.25
N PHE A 28 6.47 8.60 -2.74
CA PHE A 28 7.79 8.24 -3.24
C PHE A 28 8.26 9.20 -4.34
N ASN A 29 7.37 9.56 -5.28
CA ASN A 29 7.73 10.50 -6.34
C ASN A 29 8.09 11.90 -5.83
N ILE A 30 7.53 12.32 -4.69
CA ILE A 30 7.83 13.62 -4.07
C ILE A 30 9.15 13.55 -3.29
N ILE A 31 9.32 12.54 -2.42
CA ILE A 31 10.41 12.50 -1.44
C ILE A 31 11.70 11.84 -1.93
N LYS A 32 11.69 11.17 -3.10
CA LYS A 32 12.86 10.43 -3.60
C LYS A 32 14.10 11.31 -3.79
N LYS A 33 13.94 12.56 -4.21
CA LYS A 33 15.06 13.51 -4.38
C LYS A 33 15.64 13.90 -3.03
N ASP A 34 14.80 14.26 -2.09
CA ASP A 34 15.23 14.68 -0.74
C ASP A 34 15.93 13.53 -0.03
N SER A 35 15.39 12.30 -0.14
CA SER A 35 16.00 11.11 0.46
C SER A 35 17.37 10.77 -0.14
N LEU A 36 17.55 10.90 -1.45
CA LEU A 36 18.83 10.68 -2.11
C LEU A 36 19.86 11.75 -1.71
N SER A 37 19.42 13.02 -1.68
CA SER A 37 20.29 14.15 -1.28
C SER A 37 20.77 14.00 0.16
N SER A 38 19.90 13.63 1.09
CA SER A 38 20.25 13.45 2.49
C SER A 38 21.21 12.28 2.72
N LEU A 39 21.13 11.26 1.88
CA LEU A 39 22.05 10.12 1.90
C LEU A 39 23.37 10.38 1.15
N ASN A 40 23.59 11.60 0.63
CA ASN A 40 24.74 11.96 -0.23
C ASN A 40 24.88 11.07 -1.46
N ILE A 41 23.77 10.66 -2.06
CA ILE A 41 23.70 9.83 -3.26
C ILE A 41 23.36 10.70 -4.47
N ASP A 42 24.00 10.47 -5.61
CA ASP A 42 23.72 11.23 -6.84
C ASP A 42 22.27 11.07 -7.29
N VAL A 43 21.50 12.15 -7.12
CA VAL A 43 20.07 12.22 -7.46
C VAL A 43 19.81 11.93 -8.93
N ASN A 44 20.62 12.52 -9.83
CA ASN A 44 20.38 12.43 -11.28
C ASN A 44 20.49 10.99 -11.79
N THR A 45 21.45 10.24 -11.25
CA THR A 45 21.67 8.83 -11.63
C THR A 45 20.61 7.90 -10.98
N TYR A 46 20.32 8.07 -9.69
CA TYR A 46 19.58 7.07 -8.94
C TYR A 46 18.07 7.33 -8.80
N GLU A 47 17.59 8.55 -9.05
CA GLU A 47 16.14 8.86 -9.02
C GLU A 47 15.33 7.93 -9.94
N THR A 48 15.79 7.80 -11.18
CA THR A 48 15.12 6.94 -12.18
C THR A 48 15.35 5.46 -11.90
N VAL A 49 16.52 5.10 -11.37
CA VAL A 49 16.85 3.71 -11.02
C VAL A 49 15.92 3.20 -9.92
N LEU A 50 15.73 3.94 -8.84
CA LEU A 50 14.83 3.56 -7.76
C LEU A 50 13.39 3.39 -8.25
N PHE A 51 12.93 4.29 -9.12
CA PHE A 51 11.60 4.18 -9.71
C PHE A 51 11.45 2.90 -10.56
N ARG A 52 12.46 2.58 -11.36
CA ARG A 52 12.48 1.34 -12.18
C ARG A 52 12.42 0.09 -11.31
N TRP A 53 13.14 0.05 -10.18
CA TRP A 53 13.11 -1.08 -9.25
C TRP A 53 11.72 -1.25 -8.62
N GLN A 54 11.04 -0.17 -8.25
CA GLN A 54 9.66 -0.25 -7.77
C GLN A 54 8.71 -0.75 -8.85
N MET A 55 8.81 -0.26 -10.09
CA MET A 55 7.98 -0.72 -11.21
C MET A 55 8.25 -2.20 -11.55
N ALA A 56 9.51 -2.63 -11.54
CA ALA A 56 9.87 -4.05 -11.69
C ALA A 56 9.25 -4.91 -10.57
N GLY A 57 9.29 -4.41 -9.33
CA GLY A 57 8.61 -5.05 -8.20
C GLY A 57 7.11 -5.19 -8.42
N MET A 58 6.45 -4.15 -8.92
CA MET A 58 5.01 -4.20 -9.22
C MET A 58 4.69 -5.22 -10.32
N LEU A 59 5.53 -5.32 -11.37
CA LEU A 59 5.36 -6.30 -12.43
C LEU A 59 5.49 -7.74 -11.89
N ILE A 60 6.54 -8.01 -11.15
CA ILE A 60 6.80 -9.30 -10.50
C ILE A 60 5.68 -9.64 -9.50
N GLY A 61 5.30 -8.67 -8.69
CA GLY A 61 4.25 -8.80 -7.69
C GLY A 61 2.90 -9.12 -8.31
N GLY A 62 2.55 -8.49 -9.44
CA GLY A 62 1.32 -8.77 -10.18
C GLY A 62 1.21 -10.25 -10.59
N LEU A 63 2.30 -10.84 -11.07
CA LEU A 63 2.37 -12.26 -11.41
C LEU A 63 2.25 -13.15 -10.17
N ILE A 64 3.05 -12.87 -9.14
CA ILE A 64 3.06 -13.66 -7.89
C ILE A 64 1.71 -13.64 -7.21
N TRP A 65 1.14 -12.46 -6.99
CA TRP A 65 -0.13 -12.30 -6.29
C TRP A 65 -1.32 -12.75 -7.15
N GLY A 66 -1.23 -12.67 -8.47
CA GLY A 66 -2.21 -13.24 -9.38
C GLY A 66 -2.34 -14.75 -9.15
N ILE A 67 -1.23 -15.49 -9.25
CA ILE A 67 -1.18 -16.93 -9.04
C ILE A 67 -1.61 -17.28 -7.60
N LEU A 68 -1.07 -16.58 -6.60
CA LEU A 68 -1.44 -16.82 -5.20
C LEU A 68 -2.92 -16.55 -4.92
N GLY A 69 -3.49 -15.56 -5.59
CA GLY A 69 -4.91 -15.22 -5.48
C GLY A 69 -5.83 -16.32 -6.00
N ASP A 70 -5.41 -16.99 -7.06
CA ASP A 70 -6.17 -18.12 -7.63
C ASP A 70 -6.03 -19.38 -6.77
N VAL A 71 -4.85 -19.64 -6.18
CA VAL A 71 -4.58 -20.85 -5.37
C VAL A 71 -5.03 -20.68 -3.92
N LYS A 72 -4.71 -19.56 -3.28
CA LYS A 72 -4.95 -19.33 -1.83
C LYS A 72 -6.13 -18.41 -1.53
N GLY A 73 -6.78 -17.90 -2.58
CA GLY A 73 -7.91 -16.98 -2.48
C GLY A 73 -7.49 -15.51 -2.35
N ARG A 74 -8.34 -14.61 -2.85
CA ARG A 74 -8.12 -13.16 -2.94
C ARG A 74 -7.86 -12.49 -1.59
N VAL A 75 -8.52 -12.98 -0.54
CA VAL A 75 -8.37 -12.43 0.81
C VAL A 75 -6.94 -12.67 1.36
N SER A 76 -6.36 -13.85 1.11
CA SER A 76 -4.99 -14.15 1.54
C SER A 76 -3.97 -13.23 0.86
N VAL A 77 -4.19 -12.90 -0.41
CA VAL A 77 -3.38 -11.92 -1.14
C VAL A 77 -3.43 -10.55 -0.48
N LEU A 78 -4.65 -10.06 -0.15
CA LEU A 78 -4.82 -8.77 0.51
C LEU A 78 -4.09 -8.67 1.85
N PHE A 79 -3.98 -9.77 2.61
CA PHE A 79 -3.19 -9.79 3.86
C PHE A 79 -1.68 -9.83 3.60
N GLY A 80 -1.25 -10.71 2.70
CA GLY A 80 0.18 -10.89 2.41
C GLY A 80 0.81 -9.65 1.75
N SER A 81 0.11 -9.06 0.79
CA SER A 81 0.58 -7.90 0.05
C SER A 81 0.73 -6.66 0.92
N ILE A 82 -0.28 -6.35 1.76
CA ILE A 82 -0.20 -5.19 2.64
C ILE A 82 0.84 -5.36 3.76
N LEU A 83 1.03 -6.58 4.26
CA LEU A 83 2.08 -6.84 5.24
C LEU A 83 3.47 -6.61 4.62
N LEU A 84 3.71 -7.18 3.43
CA LEU A 84 4.97 -7.00 2.72
C LEU A 84 5.25 -5.53 2.42
N TYR A 85 4.26 -4.80 1.90
CA TYR A 85 4.31 -3.38 1.64
C TYR A 85 4.63 -2.57 2.90
N SER A 86 3.92 -2.82 3.99
CA SER A 86 4.09 -2.06 5.24
C SER A 86 5.49 -2.25 5.84
N VAL A 87 5.98 -3.49 5.87
CA VAL A 87 7.34 -3.80 6.33
C VAL A 87 8.38 -3.13 5.43
N ALA A 88 8.20 -3.21 4.10
CA ALA A 88 9.12 -2.59 3.16
C ALA A 88 9.18 -1.07 3.32
N ASN A 89 8.05 -0.40 3.56
CA ASN A 89 8.03 1.04 3.79
C ASN A 89 8.69 1.45 5.09
N VAL A 90 8.40 0.75 6.19
CA VAL A 90 9.11 1.01 7.45
C VAL A 90 10.62 0.82 7.27
N ALA A 91 11.05 -0.24 6.58
CA ALA A 91 12.46 -0.49 6.31
C ALA A 91 13.09 0.59 5.41
N ASN A 92 12.34 1.12 4.44
CA ASN A 92 12.81 2.24 3.61
C ASN A 92 13.14 3.50 4.43
N ALA A 93 12.48 3.74 5.56
CA ALA A 93 12.79 4.87 6.42
C ALA A 93 14.20 4.80 7.05
N PHE A 94 14.79 3.61 7.10
CA PHE A 94 16.08 3.35 7.76
C PHE A 94 17.21 2.96 6.81
N VAL A 95 17.02 3.10 5.50
CA VAL A 95 18.05 2.78 4.52
C VAL A 95 19.21 3.79 4.61
N THR A 96 20.42 3.29 4.46
CA THR A 96 21.66 4.08 4.45
C THR A 96 22.46 3.90 3.17
N THR A 97 22.10 2.93 2.33
CA THR A 97 22.80 2.59 1.08
C THR A 97 21.83 2.50 -0.08
N VAL A 98 22.32 2.79 -1.29
CA VAL A 98 21.54 2.67 -2.53
C VAL A 98 21.03 1.26 -2.76
N GLU A 99 21.85 0.26 -2.45
CA GLU A 99 21.49 -1.15 -2.69
C GLU A 99 20.35 -1.59 -1.78
N ALA A 100 20.40 -1.21 -0.49
CA ALA A 100 19.29 -1.45 0.43
C ALA A 100 18.03 -0.72 -0.01
N TYR A 101 18.16 0.52 -0.52
CA TYR A 101 17.03 1.29 -1.02
C TYR A 101 16.36 0.62 -2.23
N LYS A 102 17.14 0.18 -3.23
CA LYS A 102 16.65 -0.58 -4.39
C LYS A 102 15.91 -1.82 -3.95
N PHE A 103 16.49 -2.59 -3.05
CA PHE A 103 15.90 -3.83 -2.56
C PHE A 103 14.54 -3.60 -1.89
N TRP A 104 14.45 -2.65 -0.96
CA TRP A 104 13.20 -2.35 -0.27
C TRP A 104 12.17 -1.71 -1.19
N ARG A 105 12.58 -0.90 -2.19
CA ARG A 105 11.66 -0.39 -3.23
C ARG A 105 11.11 -1.50 -4.12
N LEU A 106 11.91 -2.50 -4.46
CA LEU A 106 11.42 -3.69 -5.16
C LEU A 106 10.35 -4.42 -4.32
N LEU A 107 10.64 -4.68 -3.06
CA LEU A 107 9.70 -5.36 -2.16
C LEU A 107 8.41 -4.55 -1.94
N ALA A 108 8.52 -3.23 -1.76
CA ALA A 108 7.35 -2.35 -1.69
C ALA A 108 6.51 -2.45 -2.96
N GLY A 109 7.13 -2.45 -4.14
CA GLY A 109 6.46 -2.63 -5.42
C GLY A 109 5.74 -3.98 -5.50
N ILE A 110 6.38 -5.06 -5.08
CA ILE A 110 5.74 -6.39 -5.02
C ILE A 110 4.49 -6.35 -4.12
N GLY A 111 4.59 -5.74 -2.94
CA GLY A 111 3.45 -5.59 -2.03
C GLY A 111 2.30 -4.82 -2.66
N LEU A 112 2.55 -3.63 -3.22
CA LEU A 112 1.54 -2.75 -3.83
C LEU A 112 0.73 -3.46 -4.94
N ALA A 113 1.38 -4.27 -5.77
CA ALA A 113 0.71 -4.94 -6.90
C ALA A 113 -0.41 -5.90 -6.47
N GLY A 114 -0.28 -6.52 -5.30
CA GLY A 114 -1.27 -7.48 -4.80
C GLY A 114 -2.55 -6.82 -4.31
N GLU A 115 -2.46 -5.60 -3.82
CA GLU A 115 -3.59 -4.90 -3.22
C GLU A 115 -4.66 -4.53 -4.25
N LEU A 116 -4.28 -3.78 -5.29
CA LEU A 116 -5.22 -3.29 -6.30
C LEU A 116 -5.89 -4.43 -7.07
N GLY A 117 -5.10 -5.42 -7.52
CA GLY A 117 -5.62 -6.55 -8.28
C GLY A 117 -6.64 -7.35 -7.48
N ALA A 118 -6.31 -7.70 -6.24
CA ALA A 118 -7.20 -8.44 -5.36
C ALA A 118 -8.46 -7.64 -4.97
N ALA A 119 -8.34 -6.32 -4.74
CA ALA A 119 -9.46 -5.47 -4.37
C ALA A 119 -10.50 -5.35 -5.51
N ILE A 120 -10.06 -5.06 -6.73
CA ILE A 120 -10.94 -4.94 -7.90
C ILE A 120 -11.61 -6.28 -8.21
N THR A 121 -10.85 -7.38 -8.18
CA THR A 121 -11.40 -8.72 -8.43
C THR A 121 -12.46 -9.07 -7.38
N LEU A 122 -12.18 -8.84 -6.10
CA LEU A 122 -13.09 -9.14 -5.02
C LEU A 122 -14.41 -8.34 -5.14
N VAL A 123 -14.34 -7.06 -5.53
CA VAL A 123 -15.52 -6.23 -5.80
C VAL A 123 -16.29 -6.78 -6.99
N SER A 124 -15.61 -7.18 -8.06
CA SER A 124 -16.27 -7.73 -9.25
C SER A 124 -16.94 -9.09 -9.01
N GLU A 125 -16.40 -9.91 -8.12
CA GLU A 125 -16.96 -11.22 -7.76
C GLU A 125 -18.17 -11.10 -6.83
N LEU A 126 -18.15 -10.17 -5.88
CA LEU A 126 -19.15 -10.07 -4.81
C LEU A 126 -20.27 -9.06 -5.09
N MET A 127 -20.09 -8.16 -6.05
CA MET A 127 -21.12 -7.16 -6.38
C MET A 127 -21.99 -7.60 -7.57
N PRO A 128 -23.31 -7.26 -7.53
CA PRO A 128 -24.19 -7.37 -8.69
C PRO A 128 -23.63 -6.59 -9.88
N LYS A 129 -23.80 -7.10 -11.10
CA LYS A 129 -23.24 -6.52 -12.35
C LYS A 129 -23.54 -5.02 -12.48
N GLU A 130 -24.78 -4.63 -12.13
CA GLU A 130 -25.29 -3.26 -12.25
C GLU A 130 -24.60 -2.27 -11.30
N LYS A 131 -23.96 -2.75 -10.22
CA LYS A 131 -23.33 -1.92 -9.18
C LYS A 131 -21.80 -1.98 -9.15
N ARG A 132 -21.19 -2.84 -9.95
CA ARG A 132 -19.72 -3.00 -10.01
C ARG A 132 -19.00 -1.70 -10.35
N GLY A 133 -19.54 -0.96 -11.33
CA GLY A 133 -18.99 0.35 -11.72
C GLY A 133 -18.97 1.36 -10.58
N ILE A 134 -20.03 1.42 -9.79
CA ILE A 134 -20.09 2.32 -8.62
C ILE A 134 -19.05 1.90 -7.57
N GLY A 135 -18.92 0.59 -7.29
CA GLY A 135 -17.92 0.08 -6.36
C GLY A 135 -16.50 0.43 -6.78
N THR A 136 -16.16 0.23 -8.06
CA THR A 136 -14.85 0.58 -8.60
C THR A 136 -14.60 2.10 -8.56
N MET A 137 -15.61 2.91 -8.89
CA MET A 137 -15.51 4.37 -8.84
C MET A 137 -15.20 4.86 -7.41
N ILE A 138 -15.85 4.30 -6.39
CA ILE A 138 -15.57 4.65 -4.99
C ILE A 138 -14.11 4.32 -4.65
N ILE A 139 -13.61 3.14 -5.00
CA ILE A 139 -12.22 2.74 -4.76
C ILE A 139 -11.26 3.74 -5.39
N VAL A 140 -11.44 4.07 -6.66
CA VAL A 140 -10.57 5.00 -7.40
C VAL A 140 -10.61 6.42 -6.80
N THR A 141 -11.77 6.88 -6.36
CA THR A 141 -11.91 8.18 -5.68
C THR A 141 -11.12 8.22 -4.38
N PHE A 142 -11.15 7.15 -3.58
CA PHE A 142 -10.32 7.06 -2.38
C PHE A 142 -8.83 7.06 -2.70
N GLY A 143 -8.41 6.48 -3.82
CA GLY A 143 -7.04 6.60 -4.30
C GLY A 143 -6.62 8.05 -4.56
N ALA A 144 -7.49 8.85 -5.19
CA ALA A 144 -7.22 10.27 -5.38
C ALA A 144 -7.05 11.03 -4.05
N LEU A 145 -7.83 10.69 -3.02
CA LEU A 145 -7.64 11.22 -1.66
C LEU A 145 -6.29 10.79 -1.07
N GLY A 146 -5.83 9.58 -1.36
CA GLY A 146 -4.49 9.10 -0.98
C GLY A 146 -3.37 9.97 -1.57
N ALA A 147 -3.50 10.37 -2.84
CA ALA A 147 -2.56 11.29 -3.49
C ALA A 147 -2.51 12.66 -2.81
N VAL A 148 -3.68 13.23 -2.47
CA VAL A 148 -3.77 14.51 -1.75
C VAL A 148 -3.12 14.40 -0.37
N PHE A 149 -3.36 13.29 0.33
CA PHE A 149 -2.78 13.05 1.64
C PHE A 149 -1.25 12.88 1.57
N ALA A 150 -0.73 12.20 0.54
CA ALA A 150 0.70 12.08 0.30
C ALA A 150 1.39 13.44 0.12
N PHE A 151 0.76 14.32 -0.67
CA PHE A 151 1.26 15.68 -0.85
C PHE A 151 1.24 16.48 0.45
N PHE A 152 0.16 16.35 1.24
CA PHE A 152 0.04 17.02 2.53
C PHE A 152 1.14 16.56 3.51
N VAL A 153 1.37 15.25 3.64
CA VAL A 153 2.40 14.69 4.51
C VAL A 153 3.80 15.10 4.05
N ALA A 154 4.06 15.06 2.75
CA ALA A 154 5.36 15.45 2.21
C ALA A 154 5.68 16.94 2.43
N LYS A 155 4.67 17.82 2.26
CA LYS A 155 4.87 19.27 2.34
C LYS A 155 4.85 19.81 3.77
N ASN A 156 4.03 19.25 4.65
CA ASN A 156 3.85 19.71 6.03
C ASN A 156 4.48 18.72 7.04
N GLY A 157 5.47 17.96 6.60
CA GLY A 157 6.08 16.87 7.37
C GLY A 157 6.78 17.32 8.68
N GLU A 158 7.23 18.58 8.78
CA GLU A 158 7.98 19.04 9.94
C GLU A 158 7.27 18.81 11.28
N GLY A 159 6.00 19.15 11.37
CA GLY A 159 5.21 18.92 12.58
C GLY A 159 5.03 17.42 12.91
N ILE A 160 4.81 16.60 11.89
CA ILE A 160 4.68 15.14 12.03
C ILE A 160 6.02 14.55 12.40
N THR A 161 7.11 15.01 11.77
CA THR A 161 8.48 14.57 12.04
C THR A 161 8.90 14.86 13.47
N THR A 162 8.56 16.02 14.00
CA THR A 162 8.85 16.36 15.41
C THR A 162 8.16 15.36 16.36
N ILE A 163 6.88 15.05 16.14
CA ILE A 163 6.13 14.11 16.98
C ILE A 163 6.72 12.70 16.87
N VAL A 164 6.97 12.22 15.65
CA VAL A 164 7.50 10.86 15.41
C VAL A 164 8.91 10.73 15.97
N SER A 165 9.76 11.75 15.81
CA SER A 165 11.12 11.79 16.37
C SER A 165 11.10 11.73 17.90
N GLN A 166 10.19 12.44 18.55
CA GLN A 166 10.01 12.37 20.00
C GLN A 166 9.57 10.96 20.48
N ILE A 167 8.63 10.34 19.76
CA ILE A 167 8.15 8.98 20.08
C ILE A 167 9.27 7.95 19.92
N MET A 168 10.09 8.09 18.86
CA MET A 168 11.18 7.16 18.57
C MET A 168 12.48 7.45 19.32
N GLY A 169 12.59 8.60 20.00
CA GLY A 169 13.81 9.03 20.69
C GLY A 169 15.01 9.25 19.77
N ARG A 170 14.75 9.54 18.48
CA ARG A 170 15.76 9.73 17.43
C ARG A 170 15.35 10.85 16.50
N GLU A 171 16.29 11.68 16.10
CA GLU A 171 16.05 12.67 15.04
C GLU A 171 15.84 11.97 13.71
N LEU A 172 14.72 12.29 13.06
CA LEU A 172 14.33 11.76 11.77
C LEU A 172 14.20 12.91 10.78
N GLU A 173 14.45 12.62 9.53
CA GLU A 173 14.17 13.53 8.42
C GLU A 173 12.73 13.38 7.92
N ASN A 174 12.21 14.40 7.21
CA ASN A 174 10.84 14.40 6.71
C ASN A 174 10.52 13.20 5.80
N TRP A 175 11.48 12.80 4.96
CA TRP A 175 11.28 11.63 4.08
C TRP A 175 11.21 10.30 4.84
N GLN A 176 11.99 10.16 5.92
CA GLN A 176 11.93 8.97 6.79
C GLN A 176 10.58 8.87 7.48
N THR A 177 10.12 9.98 8.04
CA THR A 177 8.81 10.08 8.68
C THR A 177 7.68 9.76 7.69
N ALA A 178 7.77 10.25 6.48
CA ALA A 178 6.77 9.99 5.44
C ALA A 178 6.66 8.48 5.11
N TYR A 179 7.77 7.75 5.05
CA TYR A 179 7.76 6.30 4.90
C TYR A 179 7.19 5.57 6.14
N ILE A 180 7.53 6.03 7.33
CA ILE A 180 6.97 5.46 8.59
C ILE A 180 5.45 5.64 8.60
N VAL A 181 4.95 6.83 8.25
CA VAL A 181 3.50 7.08 8.15
C VAL A 181 2.84 6.11 7.16
N GLY A 182 3.41 5.90 5.97
CA GLY A 182 2.91 4.93 5.00
C GLY A 182 2.89 3.50 5.53
N GLY A 183 3.97 3.07 6.17
CA GLY A 183 4.04 1.75 6.79
C GLY A 183 3.03 1.56 7.93
N VAL A 184 2.86 2.57 8.78
CA VAL A 184 1.86 2.57 9.88
C VAL A 184 0.45 2.53 9.32
N LEU A 185 0.13 3.32 8.30
CA LEU A 185 -1.19 3.28 7.63
C LEU A 185 -1.49 1.88 7.08
N GLY A 186 -0.50 1.24 6.45
CA GLY A 186 -0.64 -0.13 5.97
C GLY A 186 -0.88 -1.14 7.11
N LEU A 187 -0.14 -1.03 8.21
CA LEU A 187 -0.34 -1.89 9.39
C LEU A 187 -1.71 -1.66 10.04
N LEU A 188 -2.16 -0.42 10.17
CA LEU A 188 -3.50 -0.09 10.67
C LEU A 188 -4.58 -0.71 9.78
N LEU A 189 -4.42 -0.61 8.46
CA LEU A 189 -5.34 -1.23 7.52
C LEU A 189 -5.34 -2.75 7.65
N LEU A 190 -4.17 -3.37 7.86
CA LEU A 190 -4.06 -4.80 8.13
C LEU A 190 -4.85 -5.20 9.38
N LEU A 191 -4.71 -4.44 10.48
CA LEU A 191 -5.46 -4.67 11.71
C LEU A 191 -6.98 -4.52 11.50
N MET A 192 -7.41 -3.50 10.77
CA MET A 192 -8.83 -3.32 10.43
C MET A 192 -9.42 -4.48 9.62
N ARG A 193 -8.58 -5.18 8.85
CA ARG A 193 -8.99 -6.34 8.04
C ARG A 193 -9.13 -7.64 8.84
N LEU A 194 -8.45 -7.79 9.97
CA LEU A 194 -8.43 -9.03 10.74
C LEU A 194 -9.82 -9.48 11.23
N GLY A 195 -10.69 -8.57 11.63
CA GLY A 195 -12.04 -8.88 12.08
C GLY A 195 -13.04 -9.15 10.94
N PRO A 196 -13.27 -8.16 10.06
CA PRO A 196 -14.31 -8.22 9.03
C PRO A 196 -14.08 -9.28 7.96
N LEU A 197 -12.84 -9.42 7.48
CA LEU A 197 -12.52 -10.35 6.38
C LEU A 197 -12.46 -11.81 6.86
N LYS A 198 -12.03 -12.09 8.09
CA LYS A 198 -12.15 -13.43 8.67
C LYS A 198 -13.63 -13.87 8.75
N ALA A 199 -14.53 -12.98 9.14
CA ALA A 199 -15.95 -13.26 9.19
C ALA A 199 -16.58 -13.47 7.79
N LEU A 200 -16.01 -12.85 6.76
CA LEU A 200 -16.43 -13.04 5.36
C LEU A 200 -15.91 -14.38 4.81
N CYS A 201 -14.64 -14.71 5.07
CA CYS A 201 -13.99 -15.92 4.59
C CYS A 201 -14.61 -17.21 5.16
N SER A 202 -15.07 -17.18 6.41
CA SER A 202 -15.75 -18.31 7.06
C SER A 202 -17.15 -18.59 6.49
N ARG A 203 -17.67 -17.71 5.64
CA ARG A 203 -19.04 -17.78 5.08
C ARG A 203 -19.10 -17.96 3.56
N MET A 204 -17.96 -17.90 2.87
CA MET A 204 -17.93 -18.23 1.46
C MET A 204 -17.98 -19.75 1.29
N PRO A 205 -18.91 -20.28 0.47
CA PRO A 205 -18.89 -21.69 0.12
C PRO A 205 -17.56 -21.96 -0.60
N GLN A 206 -16.82 -22.95 -0.12
CA GLN A 206 -15.67 -23.47 -0.85
C GLN A 206 -16.20 -23.98 -2.19
N GLN A 207 -15.88 -23.29 -3.27
CA GLN A 207 -16.13 -23.83 -4.59
C GLN A 207 -15.24 -25.08 -4.73
N PRO A 208 -15.82 -26.24 -5.03
CA PRO A 208 -15.03 -27.42 -5.34
C PRO A 208 -14.19 -27.13 -6.59
N MET A 209 -12.90 -27.48 -6.50
CA MET A 209 -11.97 -27.47 -7.64
C MET A 209 -12.46 -28.39 -8.74
#